data_f2ba38f20700bed090680c66052be8fa
#
_entry.id   f2ba38f20700bed090680c66052be8fa
#
_cell.length_a   1.000
_cell.length_b   1.000
_cell.length_c   1.000
_cell.angle_alpha   90.00
_cell.angle_beta   90.00
_cell.angle_gamma   90.00
#
_symmetry.space_group_name_H-M   'P 1'
#
loop_
_entity.id
_entity.type
_entity.pdbx_description
1 polymer ?
#
loop_
_entity_poly.entity_id
_entity_poly.type
_entity_poly.pdbx_seq_one_letter_code
_entity_poly.pdbx_strand_id
1 'polypeptide(L)'
;MTPKVYFDEAGNTGSNITNNKQPYFVLSSVNFTDEELVQLQEDVAFNDELHFVKIKSRWDGRAAIKRLLEHPLFDEHHVTFQIVDKAFATYAFMVSPNLKAKPCDISVAILALVSPK
;
A
#
# COMPACT_ATOMS: atom_id res chain seq x y z
N MET A 1 -9.47 23.02 -3.48
CA MET A 1 -10.37 21.87 -3.60
C MET A 1 -10.00 20.79 -2.62
N THR A 2 -11.00 20.07 -2.13
CA THR A 2 -10.80 19.03 -1.12
C THR A 2 -10.17 17.80 -1.79
N PRO A 3 -9.02 17.32 -1.29
CA PRO A 3 -8.43 16.09 -1.82
C PRO A 3 -9.31 14.89 -1.50
N LYS A 4 -9.33 13.93 -2.40
CA LYS A 4 -9.99 12.65 -2.21
C LYS A 4 -8.95 11.62 -1.76
N VAL A 5 -9.34 10.76 -0.83
CA VAL A 5 -8.47 9.69 -0.35
C VAL A 5 -8.98 8.36 -0.91
N TYR A 6 -8.09 7.65 -1.56
CA TYR A 6 -8.36 6.32 -2.11
C TYR A 6 -7.53 5.29 -1.36
N PHE A 7 -8.13 4.14 -1.11
CA PHE A 7 -7.47 3.02 -0.44
C PHE A 7 -7.48 1.80 -1.34
N ASP A 8 -6.42 1.03 -1.28
CA ASP A 8 -6.35 -0.28 -1.93
C ASP A 8 -5.48 -1.21 -1.09
N GLU A 9 -5.67 -2.51 -1.28
CA GLU A 9 -4.97 -3.53 -0.49
C GLU A 9 -4.26 -4.52 -1.39
N ALA A 10 -3.17 -5.09 -0.88
CA ALA A 10 -2.43 -6.17 -1.52
C ALA A 10 -2.05 -7.22 -0.50
N GLY A 11 -1.91 -8.46 -0.94
CA GLY A 11 -1.53 -9.57 -0.06
C GLY A 11 -2.67 -10.16 0.75
N ASN A 12 -3.93 -9.84 0.40
CA ASN A 12 -5.09 -10.46 1.05
C ASN A 12 -5.26 -11.89 0.54
N THR A 13 -5.02 -12.85 1.41
CA THR A 13 -5.18 -14.28 1.14
C THR A 13 -6.41 -14.88 1.82
N GLY A 14 -7.36 -14.06 2.21
CA GLY A 14 -8.57 -14.49 2.92
C GLY A 14 -8.24 -15.09 4.27
N SER A 15 -8.72 -16.29 4.52
CA SER A 15 -8.47 -17.00 5.79
C SER A 15 -7.06 -17.57 5.92
N ASN A 16 -6.29 -17.64 4.83
CA ASN A 16 -4.94 -18.20 4.83
C ASN A 16 -3.91 -17.13 5.21
N ILE A 17 -3.89 -16.76 6.47
CA ILE A 17 -3.01 -15.73 7.01
C ILE A 17 -1.55 -16.17 7.14
N THR A 18 -1.27 -17.48 7.02
CA THR A 18 0.08 -18.03 7.13
C THR A 18 0.68 -18.41 5.78
N ASN A 19 0.15 -17.88 4.69
CA ASN A 19 0.65 -18.17 3.34
C ASN A 19 2.05 -17.63 3.15
N ASN A 20 3.04 -18.52 3.04
CA ASN A 20 4.45 -18.17 2.88
C ASN A 20 4.76 -17.45 1.55
N LYS A 21 3.89 -17.57 0.55
CA LYS A 21 4.04 -16.88 -0.74
C LYS A 21 3.62 -15.42 -0.66
N GLN A 22 2.81 -15.06 0.32
CA GLN A 22 2.35 -13.69 0.56
C GLN A 22 2.43 -13.39 2.06
N PRO A 23 3.65 -13.19 2.60
CA PRO A 23 3.84 -13.01 4.04
C PRO A 23 3.39 -11.64 4.55
N TYR A 24 3.18 -10.68 3.65
CA TYR A 24 2.82 -9.33 4.02
C TYR A 24 1.44 -8.95 3.49
N PHE A 25 0.70 -8.22 4.31
CA PHE A 25 -0.48 -7.47 3.91
C PHE A 25 -0.10 -6.00 3.79
N VAL A 26 -0.46 -5.36 2.69
CA VAL A 26 -0.18 -3.95 2.45
C VAL A 26 -1.48 -3.22 2.24
N LEU A 27 -1.71 -2.16 3.01
CA LEU A 27 -2.77 -1.21 2.76
C LEU A 27 -2.14 0.09 2.28
N SER A 28 -2.51 0.53 1.10
CA SER A 28 -2.04 1.80 0.55
C SER A 28 -3.16 2.82 0.54
N SER A 29 -2.81 4.07 0.76
CA SER A 29 -3.72 5.19 0.57
C SER A 29 -3.05 6.28 -0.26
N VAL A 30 -3.84 6.91 -1.11
CA VAL A 30 -3.39 8.06 -1.89
C VAL A 30 -4.35 9.22 -1.67
N ASN A 31 -3.80 10.41 -1.63
CA ASN A 31 -4.50 11.64 -1.30
C ASN A 31 -4.16 12.68 -2.37
N PHE A 32 -4.99 12.74 -3.42
CA PHE A 32 -4.78 13.67 -4.53
C PHE A 32 -6.03 14.50 -4.78
N THR A 33 -5.83 15.75 -5.18
CA THR A 33 -6.92 16.56 -5.74
C THR A 33 -7.23 16.10 -7.18
N ASP A 34 -8.36 16.50 -7.71
CA ASP A 34 -8.74 16.16 -9.08
C ASP A 34 -7.73 16.71 -10.09
N GLU A 35 -7.20 17.92 -9.84
CA GLU A 35 -6.17 18.54 -10.67
C GLU A 35 -4.87 17.76 -10.66
N GLU A 36 -4.45 17.31 -9.46
CA GLU A 36 -3.25 16.49 -9.31
C GLU A 36 -3.37 15.15 -10.01
N LEU A 37 -4.56 14.53 -9.97
CA LEU A 37 -4.83 13.28 -10.68
C LEU A 37 -4.75 13.46 -12.19
N VAL A 38 -5.30 14.55 -12.71
CA VAL A 38 -5.19 14.88 -14.15
C VAL A 38 -3.74 15.06 -14.55
N GLN A 39 -2.97 15.81 -13.75
CA GLN A 39 -1.55 16.01 -14.00
C GLN A 39 -0.75 14.70 -13.98
N LEU A 40 -1.00 13.85 -12.99
CA LEU A 40 -0.38 12.52 -12.92
C LEU A 40 -0.69 11.70 -14.16
N GLN A 41 -1.93 11.68 -14.58
CA GLN A 41 -2.37 10.93 -15.76
C GLN A 41 -1.67 11.41 -17.03
N GLU A 42 -1.55 12.73 -17.21
CA GLU A 42 -0.85 13.32 -18.34
C GLU A 42 0.65 13.00 -18.31
N ASP A 43 1.29 13.15 -17.16
CA ASP A 43 2.74 12.97 -17.01
C ASP A 43 3.16 11.50 -17.10
N VAL A 44 2.33 10.58 -16.60
CA VAL A 44 2.57 9.13 -16.72
C VAL A 44 2.33 8.67 -18.16
N ALA A 45 1.41 9.31 -18.88
CA ALA A 45 1.17 9.11 -20.30
C ALA A 45 0.94 7.64 -20.68
N PHE A 46 0.10 6.95 -19.92
CA PHE A 46 -0.27 5.57 -20.19
C PHE A 46 -1.76 5.49 -20.53
N ASN A 47 -2.08 4.90 -21.68
CA ASN A 47 -3.42 4.94 -22.23
C ASN A 47 -4.37 3.87 -21.67
N ASP A 48 -3.82 2.84 -21.02
CA ASP A 48 -4.59 1.77 -20.41
C ASP A 48 -4.69 1.96 -18.89
N GLU A 49 -5.50 1.14 -18.24
CA GLU A 49 -5.55 1.09 -16.80
C GLU A 49 -4.20 0.63 -16.22
N LEU A 50 -3.70 1.35 -15.23
CA LEU A 50 -2.47 1.00 -14.53
C LEU A 50 -2.70 -0.15 -13.55
N HIS A 51 -2.91 -1.33 -14.08
CA HIS A 51 -3.06 -2.55 -13.28
C HIS A 51 -1.73 -3.31 -13.27
N PHE A 52 -1.03 -3.27 -12.14
CA PHE A 52 0.34 -3.77 -12.02
C PHE A 52 0.52 -5.19 -12.56
N VAL A 53 -0.37 -6.12 -12.21
CA VAL A 53 -0.27 -7.52 -12.65
C VAL A 53 -0.33 -7.66 -14.17
N LYS A 54 -1.15 -6.82 -14.81
CA LYS A 54 -1.32 -6.84 -16.27
C LYS A 54 -0.16 -6.18 -17.02
N ILE A 55 0.43 -5.13 -16.45
CA ILE A 55 1.38 -4.29 -17.17
C ILE A 55 2.84 -4.50 -16.78
N LYS A 56 3.11 -5.21 -15.69
CA LYS A 56 4.49 -5.42 -15.18
C LYS A 56 5.41 -6.15 -16.14
N SER A 57 4.86 -6.98 -17.03
CA SER A 57 5.62 -7.73 -18.02
C SER A 57 5.78 -6.98 -19.34
N ARG A 58 5.01 -5.93 -19.55
CA ARG A 58 5.09 -5.10 -20.77
C ARG A 58 6.15 -4.02 -20.59
N TRP A 59 6.89 -3.75 -21.65
CA TRP A 59 7.91 -2.70 -21.61
C TRP A 59 7.32 -1.31 -21.34
N ASP A 60 6.26 -0.95 -22.05
CA ASP A 60 5.56 0.31 -21.87
C ASP A 60 4.91 0.43 -20.47
N GLY A 61 4.40 -0.68 -19.95
CA GLY A 61 3.83 -0.74 -18.60
C GLY A 61 4.89 -0.49 -17.52
N ARG A 62 6.05 -1.13 -17.63
CA ARG A 62 7.16 -0.90 -16.71
C ARG A 62 7.66 0.55 -16.75
N ALA A 63 7.73 1.13 -17.93
CA ALA A 63 8.12 2.52 -18.09
C ALA A 63 7.10 3.46 -17.43
N ALA A 64 5.81 3.19 -17.57
CA ALA A 64 4.75 3.96 -16.93
C ALA A 64 4.81 3.86 -15.40
N ILE A 65 5.03 2.66 -14.86
CA ILE A 65 5.19 2.45 -13.42
C ILE A 65 6.39 3.25 -12.90
N LYS A 66 7.50 3.23 -13.61
CA LYS A 66 8.69 4.00 -13.26
C LYS A 66 8.41 5.49 -13.22
N ARG A 67 7.73 6.02 -14.24
CA ARG A 67 7.35 7.45 -14.30
C ARG A 67 6.46 7.83 -13.13
N LEU A 68 5.51 6.96 -12.75
CA LEU A 68 4.64 7.18 -11.60
C LEU A 68 5.43 7.24 -10.30
N LEU A 69 6.30 6.24 -10.06
CA LEU A 69 7.08 6.16 -8.82
C LEU A 69 8.10 7.30 -8.67
N GLU A 70 8.58 7.83 -9.78
CA GLU A 70 9.54 8.95 -9.79
C GLU A 70 8.86 10.33 -9.87
N HIS A 71 7.53 10.36 -9.98
CA HIS A 71 6.79 11.61 -10.10
C HIS A 71 6.86 12.43 -8.81
N PRO A 72 7.02 13.78 -8.89
CA PRO A 72 7.08 14.62 -7.69
C PRO A 72 5.86 14.55 -6.78
N LEU A 73 4.67 14.26 -7.33
CA LEU A 73 3.46 14.07 -6.53
C LEU A 73 3.40 12.72 -5.80
N PHE A 74 4.31 11.79 -6.14
CA PHE A 74 4.42 10.51 -5.45
C PHE A 74 5.36 10.67 -4.25
N ASP A 75 4.87 11.34 -3.23
CA ASP A 75 5.64 11.72 -2.04
C ASP A 75 4.93 11.33 -0.76
N GLU A 76 5.55 11.61 0.37
CA GLU A 76 5.05 11.26 1.70
C GLU A 76 3.75 11.99 2.10
N HIS A 77 3.43 13.09 1.43
CA HIS A 77 2.19 13.84 1.70
C HIS A 77 0.99 13.27 0.96
N HIS A 78 1.23 12.56 -0.13
CA HIS A 78 0.19 12.04 -1.01
C HIS A 78 0.01 10.54 -0.93
N VAL A 79 1.07 9.79 -0.61
CA VAL A 79 1.05 8.32 -0.65
C VAL A 79 1.51 7.77 0.68
N THR A 80 0.72 6.86 1.23
CA THR A 80 1.04 6.17 2.48
C THR A 80 0.86 4.68 2.32
N PHE A 81 1.79 3.90 2.83
CA PHE A 81 1.73 2.45 2.87
C PHE A 81 1.74 1.96 4.31
N GLN A 82 0.84 1.05 4.63
CA GLN A 82 0.88 0.27 5.85
C GLN A 82 1.23 -1.17 5.50
N ILE A 83 2.32 -1.68 6.05
CA ILE A 83 2.80 -3.03 5.78
C ILE A 83 2.67 -3.84 7.07
N VAL A 84 1.96 -4.96 6.98
CA VAL A 84 1.74 -5.86 8.11
C VAL A 84 2.39 -7.20 7.81
N ASP A 85 3.28 -7.65 8.70
CA ASP A 85 3.79 -9.02 8.68
C ASP A 85 2.69 -9.92 9.25
N LYS A 86 2.15 -10.81 8.43
CA LYS A 86 1.01 -11.66 8.81
C LYS A 86 1.35 -12.63 9.93
N ALA A 87 2.55 -13.20 9.91
CA ALA A 87 2.99 -14.13 10.96
C ALA A 87 3.11 -13.41 12.30
N PHE A 88 3.71 -12.24 12.30
CA PHE A 88 3.84 -11.43 13.51
C PHE A 88 2.47 -10.97 14.04
N ALA A 89 1.59 -10.50 13.16
CA ALA A 89 0.24 -10.08 13.54
C ALA A 89 -0.55 -11.24 14.17
N THR A 90 -0.47 -12.42 13.58
CA THR A 90 -1.11 -13.64 14.12
C THR A 90 -0.56 -13.96 15.49
N TYR A 91 0.76 -13.95 15.67
CA TYR A 91 1.40 -14.18 16.95
C TYR A 91 0.96 -13.16 18.00
N ALA A 92 0.94 -11.89 17.66
CA ALA A 92 0.51 -10.81 18.54
C ALA A 92 -0.95 -10.99 18.98
N PHE A 93 -1.82 -11.41 18.06
CA PHE A 93 -3.21 -11.73 18.38
C PHE A 93 -3.35 -12.92 19.33
N MET A 94 -2.53 -13.95 19.16
CA MET A 94 -2.55 -15.13 20.02
C MET A 94 -2.06 -14.83 21.44
N VAL A 95 -1.10 -13.91 21.57
CA VAL A 95 -0.48 -13.55 22.86
C VAL A 95 -1.26 -12.46 23.58
N SER A 96 -2.03 -11.65 22.87
CA SER A 96 -2.71 -10.47 23.42
C SER A 96 -4.16 -10.62 23.87
N PRO A 97 -4.81 -11.80 23.97
CA PRO A 97 -6.16 -11.88 24.53
C PRO A 97 -6.29 -11.29 25.93
N ASN A 98 -5.18 -11.24 26.66
CA ASN A 98 -5.10 -10.69 28.01
C ASN A 98 -4.63 -9.25 28.08
N LEU A 99 -4.15 -8.72 26.95
CA LEU A 99 -3.63 -7.36 26.85
C LEU A 99 -4.73 -6.48 26.26
N LYS A 100 -5.69 -6.03 26.87
CA LYS A 100 -6.78 -5.16 26.40
C LYS A 100 -6.34 -4.07 25.37
N ALA A 101 -5.40 -4.42 24.48
CA ALA A 101 -4.88 -3.56 23.43
C ALA A 101 -5.93 -3.38 22.33
N LYS A 102 -6.13 -2.15 21.90
CA LYS A 102 -7.00 -1.86 20.76
C LYS A 102 -6.28 -2.30 19.47
N PRO A 103 -7.03 -2.72 18.43
CA PRO A 103 -6.42 -3.10 17.16
C PRO A 103 -5.49 -2.03 16.55
N CYS A 104 -5.77 -0.76 16.78
CA CYS A 104 -4.92 0.33 16.34
C CYS A 104 -3.55 0.36 17.04
N ASP A 105 -3.48 -0.04 18.30
CA ASP A 105 -2.22 -0.09 19.04
C ASP A 105 -1.29 -1.17 18.51
N ILE A 106 -1.86 -2.31 18.11
CA ILE A 106 -1.12 -3.40 17.47
C ILE A 106 -0.58 -2.95 16.12
N SER A 107 -1.38 -2.25 15.33
CA SER A 107 -0.96 -1.71 14.02
C SER A 107 0.22 -0.75 14.17
N VAL A 108 0.18 0.15 15.15
CA VAL A 108 1.26 1.08 15.42
C VAL A 108 2.53 0.36 15.87
N ALA A 109 2.39 -0.65 16.72
CA ALA A 109 3.51 -1.47 17.18
C ALA A 109 4.18 -2.23 16.02
N ILE A 110 3.38 -2.79 15.10
CA ILE A 110 3.88 -3.47 13.90
C ILE A 110 4.61 -2.48 12.99
N LEU A 111 4.07 -1.30 12.76
CA LEU A 111 4.71 -0.24 11.98
C LEU A 111 6.05 0.18 12.60
N ALA A 112 6.12 0.32 13.91
CA ALA A 112 7.34 0.68 14.61
C ALA A 112 8.44 -0.38 14.48
N LEU A 113 8.06 -1.67 14.36
CA LEU A 113 9.00 -2.78 14.16
C LEU A 113 9.45 -2.93 12.72
N VAL A 114 8.59 -2.59 11.75
CA VAL A 114 8.87 -2.74 10.31
C VAL A 114 9.55 -1.50 9.74
N SER A 115 9.41 -0.35 10.38
CA SER A 115 10.03 0.91 9.95
C SER A 115 11.41 1.03 10.57
N PRO A 116 12.50 0.73 9.85
CA PRO A 116 13.85 0.97 10.37
C PRO A 116 14.09 2.48 10.44
N LYS A 117 14.46 2.90 11.56
CA LYS A 117 14.99 4.26 11.68
C LYS A 117 16.46 4.26 11.36
#